data_80bbe2f04449000c78100120ff792e7a
#
_entry.id   80bbe2f04449000c78100120ff792e7a
#
_cell.length_a   1.000
_cell.length_b   1.000
_cell.length_c   1.000
_cell.angle_alpha   90.00
_cell.angle_beta   90.00
_cell.angle_gamma   90.00
#
_symmetry.space_group_name_H-M   'P 1'
#
loop_
_entity.id
_entity.type
_entity.pdbx_description
1 polymer ?
#
loop_
_entity_poly.entity_id
_entity_poly.type
_entity_poly.pdbx_seq_one_letter_code
_entity_poly.pdbx_strand_id
1 'polypeptide(L)'
;TTARMALALCIGAAGSLWVIFRGDLAAVARMEIGRGEFVYFWGCLAHAIYAPMVRKLNRGEPAVVFTFGMMVAGFLILLAYGWRDVLATDWAALPGIVWVCLVYISVAASAMTFVLLQYATLRLPSAKVMAYTYLTPAWVILWENALGRGVPPLIVLGGVAMTIVALGLLLKDES
;
A
#
# COMPACT_ATOMS: atom_id res chain seq x y z
N THR A 1 16.11 12.66 10.09
CA THR A 1 15.72 12.87 8.68
C THR A 1 16.59 13.94 8.08
N THR A 2 17.43 13.60 7.08
CA THR A 2 18.23 14.57 6.36
C THR A 2 17.33 15.44 5.47
N ALA A 3 17.72 16.68 5.18
CA ALA A 3 16.99 17.57 4.27
C ALA A 3 16.74 16.91 2.91
N ARG A 4 17.66 16.08 2.45
CA ARG A 4 17.57 15.29 1.23
C ARG A 4 16.46 14.24 1.29
N MET A 5 16.31 13.54 2.43
CA MET A 5 15.23 12.57 2.63
C MET A 5 13.86 13.27 2.62
N ALA A 6 13.74 14.42 3.28
CA ALA A 6 12.52 15.24 3.24
C ALA A 6 12.17 15.68 1.81
N LEU A 7 13.18 16.17 1.06
CA LEU A 7 12.99 16.55 -0.35
C LEU A 7 12.52 15.36 -1.21
N ALA A 8 13.16 14.20 -1.06
CA ALA A 8 12.78 13.00 -1.79
C ALA A 8 11.35 12.56 -1.48
N LEU A 9 10.94 12.61 -0.20
CA LEU A 9 9.57 12.31 0.21
C LEU A 9 8.55 13.30 -0.38
N CYS A 10 8.88 14.60 -0.42
CA CYS A 10 8.04 15.62 -1.06
C CYS A 10 7.90 15.39 -2.58
N ILE A 11 8.99 15.06 -3.27
CA ILE A 11 8.96 14.74 -4.70
C ILE A 11 8.10 13.50 -4.96
N GLY A 12 8.25 12.45 -4.15
CA GLY A 12 7.44 11.24 -4.26
C GLY A 12 5.96 11.49 -4.02
N ALA A 13 5.62 12.27 -2.99
CA ALA A 13 4.24 12.68 -2.70
C ALA A 13 3.64 13.50 -3.84
N ALA A 14 4.37 14.49 -4.36
CA ALA A 14 3.93 15.30 -5.49
C ALA A 14 3.73 14.44 -6.75
N GLY A 15 4.65 13.51 -7.04
CA GLY A 15 4.52 12.57 -8.15
C GLY A 15 3.31 11.66 -8.03
N SER A 16 3.04 11.13 -6.83
CA SER A 16 1.86 10.30 -6.56
C SER A 16 0.56 11.07 -6.74
N LEU A 17 0.47 12.29 -6.23
CA LEU A 17 -0.69 13.17 -6.44
C LEU A 17 -0.88 13.48 -7.93
N TRP A 18 0.20 13.77 -8.65
CA TRP A 18 0.15 14.00 -10.09
C TRP A 18 -0.44 12.83 -10.86
N VAL A 19 -0.06 11.60 -10.51
CA VAL A 19 -0.61 10.37 -11.12
C VAL A 19 -2.08 10.21 -10.78
N ILE A 20 -2.45 10.36 -9.50
CA ILE A 20 -3.83 10.18 -9.01
C ILE A 20 -4.78 11.16 -9.72
N PHE A 21 -4.39 12.41 -9.84
CA PHE A 21 -5.20 13.44 -10.48
C PHE A 21 -4.96 13.60 -11.97
N ARG A 22 -4.19 12.70 -12.59
CA ARG A 22 -3.88 12.69 -14.02
C ARG A 22 -3.32 14.03 -14.53
N GLY A 23 -2.60 14.77 -13.71
CA GLY A 23 -2.06 16.10 -14.01
C GLY A 23 -3.09 17.24 -14.00
N ASP A 24 -4.33 17.00 -13.60
CA ASP A 24 -5.36 18.04 -13.47
C ASP A 24 -5.31 18.69 -12.08
N LEU A 25 -4.63 19.85 -11.99
CA LEU A 25 -4.56 20.64 -10.76
C LEU A 25 -5.92 21.20 -10.33
N ALA A 26 -6.85 21.41 -11.26
CA ALA A 26 -8.19 21.86 -10.92
C ALA A 26 -8.99 20.71 -10.26
N ALA A 27 -8.73 19.46 -10.60
CA ALA A 27 -9.30 18.29 -9.92
C ALA A 27 -8.81 18.21 -8.47
N VAL A 28 -7.54 18.56 -8.19
CA VAL A 28 -7.01 18.65 -6.82
C VAL A 28 -7.78 19.71 -6.00
N ALA A 29 -8.06 20.87 -6.59
CA ALA A 29 -8.78 21.95 -5.91
C ALA A 29 -10.27 21.63 -5.69
N ARG A 30 -10.85 20.79 -6.56
CA ARG A 30 -12.25 20.33 -6.46
C ARG A 30 -12.41 19.04 -5.66
N MET A 31 -11.41 18.65 -4.92
CA MET A 31 -11.40 17.39 -4.16
C MET A 31 -12.67 17.27 -3.31
N GLU A 32 -13.67 16.61 -3.85
CA GLU A 32 -14.86 16.19 -3.11
C GLU A 32 -14.46 15.01 -2.25
N ILE A 33 -14.10 15.25 -1.00
CA ILE A 33 -13.75 14.21 -0.04
C ILE A 33 -15.04 13.50 0.33
N GLY A 34 -15.28 12.36 -0.30
CA GLY A 34 -16.38 11.47 0.02
C GLY A 34 -16.09 10.66 1.29
N ARG A 35 -17.10 9.91 1.69
CA ARG A 35 -17.00 9.03 2.88
C ARG A 35 -15.94 7.94 2.70
N GLY A 36 -15.74 7.47 1.46
CA GLY A 36 -14.74 6.45 1.12
C GLY A 36 -13.31 6.96 1.30
N GLU A 37 -13.02 8.14 0.78
CA GLU A 37 -11.71 8.79 0.88
C GLU A 37 -11.34 9.09 2.33
N PHE A 38 -12.31 9.52 3.13
CA PHE A 38 -12.11 9.73 4.56
C PHE A 38 -11.73 8.43 5.29
N VAL A 39 -12.44 7.35 5.05
CA VAL A 39 -12.12 6.03 5.65
C VAL A 39 -10.76 5.54 5.17
N TYR A 40 -10.46 5.68 3.86
CA TYR A 40 -9.18 5.29 3.28
C TYR A 40 -8.00 6.08 3.86
N PHE A 41 -8.18 7.38 4.12
CA PHE A 41 -7.16 8.21 4.78
C PHE A 41 -6.74 7.64 6.14
N TRP A 42 -7.69 7.20 6.98
CA TRP A 42 -7.37 6.57 8.25
C TRP A 42 -6.64 5.24 8.08
N GLY A 43 -6.99 4.49 7.05
CA GLY A 43 -6.25 3.27 6.68
C GLY A 43 -4.80 3.56 6.30
N CYS A 44 -4.57 4.59 5.49
CA CYS A 44 -3.23 5.03 5.11
C CYS A 44 -2.42 5.51 6.32
N LEU A 45 -3.05 6.26 7.24
CA LEU A 45 -2.41 6.73 8.47
C LEU A 45 -2.01 5.55 9.37
N ALA A 46 -2.92 4.59 9.56
CA ALA A 46 -2.64 3.37 10.31
C ALA A 46 -1.47 2.57 9.70
N HIS A 47 -1.44 2.47 8.37
CA HIS A 47 -0.35 1.80 7.65
C HIS A 47 0.99 2.54 7.78
N ALA A 48 0.98 3.87 7.76
CA ALA A 48 2.19 4.67 7.96
C ALA A 48 2.77 4.51 9.38
N ILE A 49 1.91 4.35 10.38
CA ILE A 49 2.31 4.11 11.77
C ILE A 49 2.79 2.65 11.96
N TYR A 50 2.23 1.72 11.22
CA TYR A 50 2.52 0.29 11.31
C TYR A 50 4.02 -0.03 11.15
N ALA A 51 4.67 0.47 10.10
CA ALA A 51 6.05 0.12 9.80
C ALA A 51 7.05 0.49 10.91
N PRO A 52 7.05 1.72 11.49
CA PRO A 52 7.89 2.02 12.64
C PRO A 52 7.51 1.25 13.90
N MET A 53 6.21 0.96 14.11
CA MET A 53 5.77 0.16 15.26
C MET A 53 6.25 -1.29 15.18
N VAL A 54 6.26 -1.89 14.01
CA VAL A 54 6.81 -3.24 13.80
C VAL A 54 8.23 -3.33 14.35
N ARG A 55 9.10 -2.40 13.98
CA ARG A 55 10.51 -2.39 14.47
C ARG A 55 10.60 -2.19 15.97
N LYS A 56 9.73 -1.35 16.54
CA LYS A 56 9.72 -1.05 17.96
C LYS A 56 9.19 -2.21 18.82
N LEU A 57 8.20 -2.93 18.32
CA LEU A 57 7.50 -3.99 19.06
C LEU A 57 8.12 -5.37 18.85
N ASN A 58 8.85 -5.59 17.74
CA ASN A 58 9.54 -6.86 17.53
C ASN A 58 10.64 -7.06 18.58
N ARG A 59 10.59 -8.18 19.25
CA ARG A 59 11.54 -8.58 20.32
C ARG A 59 12.53 -9.65 19.86
N GLY A 60 12.72 -9.80 18.55
CA GLY A 60 13.59 -10.80 17.94
C GLY A 60 12.83 -11.97 17.31
N GLU A 61 11.49 -11.90 17.28
CA GLU A 61 10.71 -12.93 16.61
C GLU A 61 10.97 -12.92 15.10
N PRO A 62 10.98 -14.10 14.46
CA PRO A 62 11.02 -14.20 13.00
C PRO A 62 9.83 -13.48 12.34
N ALA A 63 10.06 -12.88 11.17
CA ALA A 63 9.03 -12.12 10.45
C ALA A 63 7.72 -12.92 10.26
N VAL A 64 7.83 -14.22 9.97
CA VAL A 64 6.65 -15.10 9.79
C VAL A 64 5.83 -15.22 11.07
N VAL A 65 6.48 -15.44 12.21
CA VAL A 65 5.81 -15.61 13.50
C VAL A 65 5.12 -14.31 13.93
N PHE A 66 5.82 -13.19 13.78
CA PHE A 66 5.27 -11.88 14.11
C PHE A 66 4.07 -11.55 13.21
N THR A 67 4.20 -11.79 11.89
CA THR A 67 3.09 -11.58 10.93
C THR A 67 1.91 -12.47 11.26
N PHE A 68 2.13 -13.75 11.58
CA PHE A 68 1.04 -14.66 11.94
C PHE A 68 0.27 -14.15 13.16
N GLY A 69 0.97 -13.79 14.24
CA GLY A 69 0.33 -13.24 15.44
C GLY A 69 -0.47 -11.98 15.16
N MET A 70 0.06 -11.09 14.32
CA MET A 70 -0.63 -9.86 13.92
C MET A 70 -1.87 -10.13 13.07
N MET A 71 -1.79 -11.09 12.14
CA MET A 71 -2.94 -11.48 11.31
C MET A 71 -4.04 -12.15 12.13
N VAL A 72 -3.67 -12.99 13.11
CA VAL A 72 -4.64 -13.59 14.06
C VAL A 72 -5.34 -12.51 14.88
N ALA A 73 -4.60 -11.55 15.43
CA ALA A 73 -5.17 -10.44 16.18
C ALA A 73 -6.11 -9.60 15.31
N GLY A 74 -5.69 -9.26 14.08
CA GLY A 74 -6.51 -8.54 13.10
C GLY A 74 -7.79 -9.31 12.73
N PHE A 75 -7.68 -10.61 12.51
CA PHE A 75 -8.83 -11.48 12.25
C PHE A 75 -9.84 -11.46 13.39
N LEU A 76 -9.38 -11.59 14.64
CA LEU A 76 -10.27 -11.59 15.82
C LEU A 76 -11.00 -10.26 15.98
N ILE A 77 -10.30 -9.13 15.75
CA ILE A 77 -10.90 -7.79 15.81
C ILE A 77 -11.94 -7.63 14.70
N LEU A 78 -11.61 -8.00 13.47
CA LEU A 78 -12.51 -7.89 12.32
C LEU A 78 -13.73 -8.82 12.48
N LEU A 79 -13.51 -10.02 12.99
CA LEU A 79 -14.60 -10.97 13.28
C LEU A 79 -15.53 -10.41 14.35
N ALA A 80 -14.99 -9.84 15.43
CA ALA A 80 -15.79 -9.22 16.48
C ALA A 80 -16.60 -8.01 15.96
N TYR A 81 -16.11 -7.29 14.97
CA TYR A 81 -16.82 -6.19 14.34
C TYR A 81 -17.86 -6.66 13.31
N GLY A 82 -17.50 -7.61 12.45
CA GLY A 82 -18.29 -8.04 11.30
C GLY A 82 -19.04 -9.38 11.47
N TRP A 83 -19.09 -9.96 12.68
CA TRP A 83 -19.65 -11.30 12.89
C TRP A 83 -21.11 -11.45 12.42
N ARG A 84 -21.90 -10.38 12.53
CA ARG A 84 -23.30 -10.38 12.06
C ARG A 84 -23.39 -10.52 10.54
N ASP A 85 -22.55 -9.80 9.81
CA ASP A 85 -22.52 -9.85 8.35
C ASP A 85 -22.00 -11.21 7.86
N VAL A 86 -21.03 -11.78 8.58
CA VAL A 86 -20.52 -13.14 8.31
C VAL A 86 -21.62 -14.18 8.46
N LEU A 87 -22.45 -14.09 9.52
CA LEU A 87 -23.56 -15.01 9.74
C LEU A 87 -24.75 -14.77 8.80
N ALA A 88 -24.97 -13.54 8.37
CA ALA A 88 -26.06 -13.17 7.45
C ALA A 88 -25.75 -13.52 5.99
N THR A 89 -24.48 -13.76 5.65
CA THR A 89 -24.07 -14.07 4.28
C THR A 89 -24.41 -15.51 3.93
N ASP A 90 -25.13 -15.71 2.82
CA ASP A 90 -25.33 -17.03 2.24
C ASP A 90 -24.08 -17.47 1.46
N TRP A 91 -23.17 -18.12 2.15
CA TRP A 91 -21.89 -18.57 1.61
C TRP A 91 -22.06 -19.61 0.49
N ALA A 92 -23.17 -20.39 0.52
CA ALA A 92 -23.42 -21.44 -0.47
C ALA A 92 -23.89 -20.84 -1.82
N ALA A 93 -24.54 -19.68 -1.78
CA ALA A 93 -25.02 -19.00 -2.99
C ALA A 93 -23.92 -18.20 -3.72
N LEU A 94 -22.72 -18.08 -3.16
CA LEU A 94 -21.66 -17.29 -3.76
C LEU A 94 -21.08 -17.96 -5.02
N PRO A 95 -20.88 -17.21 -6.12
CA PRO A 95 -20.23 -17.71 -7.32
C PRO A 95 -18.81 -18.24 -7.04
N GLY A 96 -18.39 -19.30 -7.73
CA GLY A 96 -17.07 -19.91 -7.54
C GLY A 96 -15.89 -18.93 -7.68
N ILE A 97 -16.03 -17.90 -8.52
CA ILE A 97 -14.99 -16.86 -8.67
C ILE A 97 -14.71 -16.11 -7.36
N VAL A 98 -15.72 -15.94 -6.50
CA VAL A 98 -15.54 -15.27 -5.20
C VAL A 98 -14.57 -16.07 -4.33
N TRP A 99 -14.68 -17.40 -4.32
CA TRP A 99 -13.79 -18.27 -3.57
C TRP A 99 -12.35 -18.23 -4.09
N VAL A 100 -12.17 -18.22 -5.42
CA VAL A 100 -10.84 -18.07 -6.05
C VAL A 100 -10.22 -16.72 -5.67
N CYS A 101 -10.99 -15.63 -5.75
CA CYS A 101 -10.53 -14.30 -5.35
C CYS A 101 -10.21 -14.25 -3.85
N LEU A 102 -11.02 -14.87 -3.00
CA LEU A 102 -10.79 -14.93 -1.56
C LEU A 102 -9.48 -15.63 -1.21
N VAL A 103 -9.22 -16.79 -1.82
CA VAL A 103 -7.96 -17.52 -1.63
C VAL A 103 -6.77 -16.69 -2.13
N TYR A 104 -6.88 -16.10 -3.32
CA TYR A 104 -5.82 -15.26 -3.87
C TYR A 104 -5.51 -14.04 -2.96
N ILE A 105 -6.54 -13.32 -2.52
CA ILE A 105 -6.37 -12.13 -1.65
C ILE A 105 -5.79 -12.56 -0.30
N SER A 106 -6.28 -13.66 0.28
CA SER A 106 -5.80 -14.10 1.59
C SER A 106 -4.36 -14.58 1.58
N VAL A 107 -3.98 -15.39 0.60
CA VAL A 107 -2.64 -16.00 0.54
C VAL A 107 -1.64 -15.06 -0.14
N ALA A 108 -1.89 -14.66 -1.38
CA ALA A 108 -0.92 -13.91 -2.17
C ALA A 108 -0.90 -12.41 -1.80
N ALA A 109 -2.06 -11.76 -1.80
CA ALA A 109 -2.14 -10.32 -1.58
C ALA A 109 -2.04 -9.91 -0.10
N SER A 110 -2.34 -10.81 0.85
CA SER A 110 -2.25 -10.49 2.28
C SER A 110 -1.09 -11.24 2.94
N ALA A 111 -1.20 -12.55 3.14
CA ALA A 111 -0.23 -13.29 3.96
C ALA A 111 1.21 -13.15 3.42
N MET A 112 1.43 -13.41 2.13
CA MET A 112 2.76 -13.33 1.53
C MET A 112 3.29 -11.89 1.51
N THR A 113 2.45 -10.93 1.16
CA THR A 113 2.84 -9.50 1.12
C THR A 113 3.22 -8.98 2.49
N PHE A 114 2.44 -9.31 3.53
CA PHE A 114 2.76 -8.90 4.90
C PHE A 114 4.04 -9.57 5.43
N VAL A 115 4.28 -10.84 5.15
CA VAL A 115 5.54 -11.51 5.52
C VAL A 115 6.73 -10.83 4.86
N LEU A 116 6.65 -10.51 3.55
CA LEU A 116 7.71 -9.83 2.82
C LEU A 116 7.94 -8.41 3.33
N LEU A 117 6.85 -7.68 3.58
CA LEU A 117 6.92 -6.33 4.15
C LEU A 117 7.56 -6.34 5.53
N GLN A 118 7.16 -7.28 6.38
CA GLN A 118 7.71 -7.48 7.71
C GLN A 118 9.21 -7.81 7.65
N TYR A 119 9.57 -8.75 6.80
CA TYR A 119 10.97 -9.13 6.57
C TYR A 119 11.82 -7.92 6.14
N ALA A 120 11.31 -7.11 5.21
CA ALA A 120 11.99 -5.90 4.77
C ALA A 120 12.09 -4.85 5.90
N THR A 121 11.01 -4.63 6.65
CA THR A 121 10.95 -3.63 7.73
C THR A 121 11.90 -3.96 8.89
N LEU A 122 12.15 -5.24 9.16
CA LEU A 122 13.11 -5.66 10.18
C LEU A 122 14.58 -5.47 9.76
N ARG A 123 14.85 -5.35 8.44
CA ARG A 123 16.21 -5.24 7.89
C ARG A 123 16.55 -3.85 7.34
N LEU A 124 15.56 -3.13 6.86
CA LEU A 124 15.74 -1.83 6.23
C LEU A 124 15.08 -0.72 7.07
N PRO A 125 15.55 0.52 6.99
CA PRO A 125 14.85 1.66 7.57
C PRO A 125 13.41 1.76 7.06
N SER A 126 12.46 2.02 7.97
CA SER A 126 11.02 2.05 7.63
C SER A 126 10.70 3.04 6.50
N ALA A 127 11.40 4.17 6.45
CA ALA A 127 11.24 5.15 5.37
C ALA A 127 11.58 4.57 4.00
N LYS A 128 12.63 3.73 3.89
CA LYS A 128 13.00 3.07 2.64
C LYS A 128 11.96 2.03 2.23
N VAL A 129 11.51 1.21 3.18
CA VAL A 129 10.47 0.20 2.92
C VAL A 129 9.20 0.87 2.39
N MET A 130 8.76 1.95 3.03
CA MET A 130 7.59 2.70 2.58
C MET A 130 7.81 3.41 1.24
N ALA A 131 9.04 3.84 0.93
CA ALA A 131 9.34 4.48 -0.34
C ALA A 131 9.15 3.55 -1.55
N TYR A 132 9.30 2.24 -1.40
CA TYR A 132 8.99 1.29 -2.48
C TYR A 132 7.51 1.31 -2.89
N THR A 133 6.60 1.76 -2.02
CA THR A 133 5.19 1.94 -2.38
C THR A 133 4.99 3.01 -3.46
N TYR A 134 5.94 3.93 -3.64
CA TYR A 134 5.93 4.89 -4.75
C TYR A 134 6.01 4.24 -6.14
N LEU A 135 6.48 3.00 -6.22
CA LEU A 135 6.47 2.24 -7.49
C LEU A 135 5.10 1.66 -7.83
N THR A 136 4.14 1.69 -6.91
CA THR A 136 2.80 1.12 -7.14
C THR A 136 2.14 1.67 -8.41
N PRO A 137 2.13 2.99 -8.70
CA PRO A 137 1.57 3.50 -9.94
C PRO A 137 2.27 2.96 -11.20
N ALA A 138 3.59 2.78 -11.14
CA ALA A 138 4.35 2.23 -12.25
C ALA A 138 3.96 0.77 -12.53
N TRP A 139 3.80 -0.04 -11.49
CA TRP A 139 3.35 -1.43 -11.59
C TRP A 139 1.91 -1.52 -12.13
N VAL A 140 1.01 -0.67 -11.64
CA VAL A 140 -0.38 -0.62 -12.13
C VAL A 140 -0.41 -0.34 -13.63
N ILE A 141 0.32 0.67 -14.10
CA ILE A 141 0.40 1.04 -15.52
C ILE A 141 0.96 -0.12 -16.35
N LEU A 142 2.02 -0.77 -15.87
CA LEU A 142 2.63 -1.91 -16.56
C LEU A 142 1.63 -3.05 -16.73
N TRP A 143 0.89 -3.39 -15.69
CA TRP A 143 -0.11 -4.46 -15.74
C TRP A 143 -1.32 -4.07 -16.57
N GLU A 144 -1.83 -2.84 -16.51
CA GLU A 144 -2.93 -2.37 -17.35
C GLU A 144 -2.57 -2.44 -18.83
N ASN A 145 -1.34 -2.02 -19.17
CA ASN A 145 -0.83 -2.14 -20.55
C ASN A 145 -0.68 -3.61 -20.98
N ALA A 146 -0.14 -4.47 -20.14
CA ALA A 146 0.01 -5.90 -20.42
C ALA A 146 -1.34 -6.61 -20.60
N LEU A 147 -2.39 -6.14 -19.92
CA LEU A 147 -3.76 -6.64 -20.05
C LEU A 147 -4.54 -6.01 -21.22
N GLY A 148 -3.88 -5.21 -22.07
CA GLY A 148 -4.47 -4.59 -23.26
C GLY A 148 -5.44 -3.45 -22.98
N ARG A 149 -5.42 -2.86 -21.77
CA ARG A 149 -6.27 -1.72 -21.38
C ARG A 149 -5.77 -0.37 -21.89
N GLY A 150 -4.64 -0.36 -22.61
CA GLY A 150 -4.04 0.82 -23.21
C GLY A 150 -2.98 1.49 -22.31
N VAL A 151 -2.24 2.42 -22.93
CA VAL A 151 -1.20 3.21 -22.23
C VAL A 151 -1.83 4.47 -21.69
N PRO A 152 -1.56 4.84 -20.42
CA PRO A 152 -2.06 6.07 -19.85
C PRO A 152 -1.50 7.30 -20.61
N PRO A 153 -2.18 8.46 -20.55
CA PRO A 153 -1.68 9.69 -21.14
C PRO A 153 -0.25 10.01 -20.69
N LEU A 154 0.56 10.54 -21.60
CA LEU A 154 1.97 10.90 -21.32
C LEU A 154 2.15 11.78 -20.09
N ILE A 155 1.16 12.61 -19.76
CA ILE A 155 1.16 13.46 -18.58
C ILE A 155 1.25 12.66 -17.27
N VAL A 156 0.68 11.45 -17.21
CA VAL A 156 0.73 10.56 -16.06
C VAL A 156 2.14 9.98 -15.89
N LEU A 157 2.85 9.72 -16.99
CA LEU A 157 4.21 9.21 -16.96
C LEU A 157 5.20 10.19 -16.30
N GLY A 158 4.92 11.49 -16.36
CA GLY A 158 5.68 12.51 -15.64
C GLY A 158 5.66 12.29 -14.13
N GLY A 159 4.48 12.00 -13.57
CA GLY A 159 4.35 11.68 -12.13
C GLY A 159 5.03 10.37 -11.76
N VAL A 160 4.97 9.35 -12.62
CA VAL A 160 5.71 8.09 -12.42
C VAL A 160 7.22 8.33 -12.41
N ALA A 161 7.74 9.15 -13.32
CA ALA A 161 9.16 9.50 -13.33
C ALA A 161 9.57 10.21 -12.03
N MET A 162 8.74 11.11 -11.51
CA MET A 162 8.98 11.77 -10.20
C MET A 162 9.04 10.76 -9.06
N THR A 163 8.14 9.77 -9.01
CA THR A 163 8.16 8.74 -7.95
C THR A 163 9.41 7.85 -8.03
N ILE A 164 9.87 7.52 -9.23
CA ILE A 164 11.10 6.75 -9.46
C ILE A 164 12.32 7.56 -9.02
N VAL A 165 12.40 8.85 -9.38
CA VAL A 165 13.48 9.74 -8.94
C VAL A 165 13.51 9.87 -7.42
N ALA A 166 12.34 10.06 -6.80
CA ALA A 166 12.23 10.14 -5.34
C ALA A 166 12.78 8.87 -4.66
N LEU A 167 12.42 7.69 -5.18
CA LEU A 167 12.95 6.41 -4.69
C LEU A 167 14.47 6.34 -4.86
N GLY A 168 15.00 6.72 -6.02
CA GLY A 168 16.45 6.73 -6.28
C GLY A 168 17.21 7.64 -5.32
N LEU A 169 16.65 8.81 -4.98
CA LEU A 169 17.22 9.72 -4.00
C LEU A 169 17.25 9.13 -2.58
N LEU A 170 16.18 8.41 -2.20
CA LEU A 170 16.10 7.75 -0.89
C LEU A 170 17.05 6.56 -0.77
N LEU A 171 17.27 5.82 -1.84
CA LEU A 171 18.17 4.66 -1.84
C LEU A 171 19.66 5.08 -1.79
N LYS A 172 20.00 6.23 -2.35
CA LYS A 172 21.40 6.74 -2.43
C LYS A 172 21.93 7.32 -1.10
N ASP A 173 21.10 7.48 -0.08
CA ASP A 173 21.45 8.18 1.17
C ASP A 173 22.25 7.32 2.19
N GLU A 174 22.75 6.13 1.79
CA GLU A 174 23.54 5.22 2.64
C GLU A 174 24.85 4.74 2.03
N SER A 175 25.34 5.40 0.98
CA SER A 175 26.67 5.12 0.43
C SER A 175 27.72 6.09 0.95
#